data_644ac24c1e7e06349df73f0f7e59155a
#
_entry.id   644ac24c1e7e06349df73f0f7e59155a
#
_cell.length_a   1.000
_cell.length_b   1.000
_cell.length_c   1.000
_cell.angle_alpha   90.00
_cell.angle_beta   90.00
_cell.angle_gamma   90.00
#
_symmetry.space_group_name_H-M   'P 1'
#
loop_
_entity.id
_entity.type
_entity.pdbx_description
1 polymer ?
#
loop_
_entity_poly.entity_id
_entity_poly.type
_entity_poly.pdbx_seq_one_letter_code
_entity_poly.pdbx_strand_id
1 'polypeptide(L)'
;VGLLTAVALATLSGCGASEAIDSPAALAVASDGKTEYPLVVSNCGSEQTFEAAPQRVVSLDQNSTEILLSLGLEERMVGTASWTDPVLESLADANSAVPRLADNAPTYEVLLGTDPDFVTASFGRHYASAGVASRERFAETAIGSYLSPTDCDNGESVNGGGTRTTELEIDALYQEIRELAEIFDVSDRGEALVSELEERAAAASDGLDFDGRTVMFWFADTKTPYIAGGLGSAALLARTTNMTNVFADTADDWPAVGWETVVDADPDVLVLGDLQRDRFPGDRLDEKIQFLESDPLTKDLEVVREQRYIALHGAEMNPSIRFVDGLEKIRAWWDEHGDEL
;
A
#
# COMPACT_ATOMS: atom_id res chain seq x y z
N VAL A 1 -87.87 36.40 -11.82
CA VAL A 1 -87.13 35.88 -10.72
C VAL A 1 -86.12 34.85 -11.27
N GLY A 2 -84.92 35.26 -11.56
CA GLY A 2 -83.89 34.42 -12.09
C GLY A 2 -82.64 34.52 -11.19
N LEU A 3 -82.25 33.40 -10.65
CA LEU A 3 -81.10 33.27 -9.79
C LEU A 3 -79.88 32.92 -10.67
N LEU A 4 -78.88 33.81 -10.71
CA LEU A 4 -77.59 33.55 -11.35
C LEU A 4 -76.68 32.93 -10.29
N THR A 5 -76.27 31.68 -10.49
CA THR A 5 -75.24 31.00 -9.73
C THR A 5 -73.90 31.23 -10.40
N ALA A 6 -72.97 31.94 -9.73
CA ALA A 6 -71.58 32.10 -10.14
C ALA A 6 -70.78 30.90 -9.68
N VAL A 7 -70.13 30.19 -10.62
CA VAL A 7 -69.21 29.13 -10.39
C VAL A 7 -67.81 29.78 -10.33
N ALA A 8 -67.16 29.72 -9.16
CA ALA A 8 -65.76 30.13 -8.98
C ALA A 8 -64.85 28.96 -9.34
N LEU A 9 -64.03 29.09 -10.40
CA LEU A 9 -62.89 28.20 -10.66
C LEU A 9 -61.76 28.54 -9.74
N ALA A 10 -61.45 27.64 -8.84
CA ALA A 10 -60.21 27.69 -8.06
C ALA A 10 -59.07 26.96 -8.83
N THR A 11 -58.11 27.73 -9.33
CA THR A 11 -56.87 27.18 -9.89
C THR A 11 -55.92 26.81 -8.76
N LEU A 12 -55.70 25.50 -8.53
CA LEU A 12 -54.64 25.00 -7.67
C LEU A 12 -53.32 25.06 -8.44
N SER A 13 -52.51 26.05 -8.16
CA SER A 13 -51.07 26.06 -8.52
C SER A 13 -50.30 25.29 -7.45
N GLY A 14 -50.07 24.00 -7.69
CA GLY A 14 -49.17 23.18 -6.91
C GLY A 14 -47.73 23.44 -7.35
N CYS A 15 -47.00 24.34 -6.68
CA CYS A 15 -45.56 24.34 -6.70
C CYS A 15 -45.10 23.17 -5.84
N GLY A 16 -44.69 22.08 -6.46
CA GLY A 16 -43.91 21.04 -5.79
C GLY A 16 -42.52 21.58 -5.46
N ALA A 17 -42.34 22.03 -4.22
CA ALA A 17 -40.99 22.18 -3.66
C ALA A 17 -40.44 20.77 -3.46
N SER A 18 -39.44 20.36 -4.26
CA SER A 18 -38.59 19.22 -3.91
C SER A 18 -37.89 19.58 -2.61
N GLU A 19 -38.24 18.93 -1.52
CA GLU A 19 -37.44 18.96 -0.32
C GLU A 19 -36.07 18.37 -0.71
N ALA A 20 -35.00 19.16 -0.53
CA ALA A 20 -33.65 18.65 -0.57
C ALA A 20 -33.55 17.56 0.50
N ILE A 21 -33.23 16.35 0.08
CA ILE A 21 -32.85 15.29 1.02
C ILE A 21 -31.58 15.81 1.70
N ASP A 22 -31.70 16.23 2.96
CA ASP A 22 -30.53 16.48 3.78
C ASP A 22 -29.72 15.18 3.81
N SER A 23 -28.63 15.13 3.07
CA SER A 23 -27.62 14.11 3.26
C SER A 23 -27.20 14.18 4.73
N PRO A 24 -27.15 13.04 5.45
CA PRO A 24 -26.66 13.05 6.81
C PRO A 24 -25.31 13.74 6.79
N ALA A 25 -25.16 14.80 7.59
CA ALA A 25 -23.89 15.48 7.75
C ALA A 25 -22.87 14.40 8.11
N ALA A 26 -21.92 14.15 7.22
CA ALA A 26 -20.78 13.30 7.50
C ALA A 26 -20.19 13.83 8.81
N LEU A 27 -20.04 12.96 9.80
CA LEU A 27 -19.37 13.29 11.06
C LEU A 27 -17.97 13.74 10.64
N ALA A 28 -17.74 15.05 10.65
CA ALA A 28 -16.51 15.61 10.16
C ALA A 28 -15.37 15.09 11.03
N VAL A 29 -14.49 14.28 10.45
CA VAL A 29 -13.18 13.99 11.05
C VAL A 29 -12.58 15.34 11.41
N ALA A 30 -12.21 15.52 12.68
CA ALA A 30 -11.65 16.79 13.14
C ALA A 30 -10.39 17.09 12.30
N SER A 31 -10.48 18.16 11.51
CA SER A 31 -9.38 18.67 10.70
C SER A 31 -8.44 19.45 11.60
N ASP A 32 -7.14 19.46 11.27
CA ASP A 32 -6.15 20.30 11.96
C ASP A 32 -6.31 21.78 11.58
N GLY A 33 -7.03 22.07 10.50
CA GLY A 33 -7.27 23.41 9.98
C GLY A 33 -6.00 24.14 9.48
N LYS A 34 -4.97 23.35 9.09
CA LYS A 34 -3.66 23.91 8.70
C LYS A 34 -3.47 23.99 7.19
N THR A 35 -4.18 23.14 6.43
CA THR A 35 -4.05 23.12 4.98
C THR A 35 -4.80 24.30 4.37
N GLU A 36 -4.10 25.13 3.60
CA GLU A 36 -4.71 26.21 2.81
C GLU A 36 -5.14 25.67 1.44
N TYR A 37 -6.45 25.72 1.15
CA TYR A 37 -6.99 25.36 -0.15
C TYR A 37 -7.25 26.61 -1.00
N PRO A 38 -7.09 26.54 -2.37
CA PRO A 38 -6.76 25.34 -3.14
C PRO A 38 -5.32 24.88 -2.89
N LEU A 39 -5.15 23.56 -2.64
CA LEU A 39 -3.85 22.92 -2.50
C LEU A 39 -3.42 22.34 -3.85
N VAL A 40 -2.21 22.66 -4.31
CA VAL A 40 -1.61 22.08 -5.52
C VAL A 40 -0.56 21.05 -5.13
N VAL A 41 -0.74 19.82 -5.57
CA VAL A 41 0.20 18.71 -5.31
C VAL A 41 0.79 18.22 -6.63
N SER A 42 2.13 18.24 -6.70
CA SER A 42 2.88 17.62 -7.79
C SER A 42 3.23 16.18 -7.41
N ASN A 43 2.60 15.21 -8.06
CA ASN A 43 2.68 13.80 -7.67
C ASN A 43 2.92 12.89 -8.88
N CYS A 44 4.09 12.28 -8.94
CA CYS A 44 4.54 11.35 -9.98
C CYS A 44 4.20 11.82 -11.41
N GLY A 45 4.81 12.93 -11.84
CA GLY A 45 4.64 13.48 -13.19
C GLY A 45 3.27 14.12 -13.46
N SER A 46 2.38 14.18 -12.47
CA SER A 46 1.06 14.79 -12.58
C SER A 46 0.89 15.90 -11.54
N GLU A 47 0.22 16.99 -11.92
CA GLU A 47 -0.16 18.06 -11.00
C GLU A 47 -1.66 18.00 -10.76
N GLN A 48 -2.07 18.08 -9.50
CA GLN A 48 -3.47 18.07 -9.13
C GLN A 48 -3.78 19.21 -8.15
N THR A 49 -4.97 19.79 -8.31
CA THR A 49 -5.47 20.85 -7.45
C THR A 49 -6.65 20.35 -6.65
N PHE A 50 -6.56 20.46 -5.33
CA PHE A 50 -7.64 20.15 -4.40
C PHE A 50 -8.27 21.44 -3.91
N GLU A 51 -9.55 21.65 -4.22
CA GLU A 51 -10.30 22.84 -3.76
C GLU A 51 -10.70 22.74 -2.28
N ALA A 52 -10.73 21.51 -1.75
CA ALA A 52 -11.01 21.18 -0.36
C ALA A 52 -10.48 19.77 -0.05
N ALA A 53 -10.42 19.40 1.23
CA ALA A 53 -10.10 18.04 1.65
C ALA A 53 -11.10 17.01 1.08
N PRO A 54 -10.64 15.91 0.45
CA PRO A 54 -11.52 14.86 -0.04
C PRO A 54 -12.39 14.25 1.08
N GLN A 55 -13.60 13.84 0.73
CA GLN A 55 -14.59 13.30 1.67
C GLN A 55 -14.93 11.83 1.41
N ARG A 56 -14.62 11.31 0.22
CA ARG A 56 -15.03 9.98 -0.21
C ARG A 56 -13.87 9.29 -0.93
N VAL A 57 -12.96 8.68 -0.15
CA VAL A 57 -11.74 8.07 -0.69
C VAL A 57 -11.89 6.57 -0.91
N VAL A 58 -11.33 6.09 -2.01
CA VAL A 58 -11.06 4.66 -2.25
C VAL A 58 -9.55 4.44 -2.24
N SER A 59 -9.08 3.51 -1.41
CA SER A 59 -7.70 3.01 -1.44
C SER A 59 -7.63 1.72 -2.26
N LEU A 60 -6.68 1.66 -3.20
CA LEU A 60 -6.60 0.56 -4.17
C LEU A 60 -5.66 -0.58 -3.76
N ASP A 61 -4.98 -0.43 -2.63
CA ASP A 61 -4.10 -1.46 -2.06
C ASP A 61 -4.00 -1.33 -0.54
N GLN A 62 -3.34 -2.32 0.07
CA GLN A 62 -3.24 -2.45 1.52
C GLN A 62 -2.46 -1.30 2.16
N ASN A 63 -1.33 -0.89 1.57
CA ASN A 63 -0.51 0.17 2.15
C ASN A 63 -1.27 1.51 2.21
N SER A 64 -1.85 1.95 1.08
CA SER A 64 -2.70 3.14 1.04
C SER A 64 -3.84 3.05 2.06
N THR A 65 -4.45 1.85 2.22
CA THR A 65 -5.51 1.62 3.21
C THR A 65 -5.01 1.87 4.63
N GLU A 66 -3.88 1.27 4.99
CA GLU A 66 -3.34 1.34 6.35
C GLU A 66 -2.81 2.74 6.70
N ILE A 67 -2.27 3.48 5.73
CA ILE A 67 -1.92 4.90 5.93
C ILE A 67 -3.17 5.73 6.25
N LEU A 68 -4.23 5.61 5.45
CA LEU A 68 -5.48 6.36 5.69
C LEU A 68 -6.11 6.02 7.05
N LEU A 69 -6.13 4.74 7.43
CA LEU A 69 -6.62 4.29 8.73
C LEU A 69 -5.75 4.82 9.87
N SER A 70 -4.42 4.82 9.73
CA SER A 70 -3.48 5.37 10.72
C SER A 70 -3.63 6.88 10.89
N LEU A 71 -4.05 7.57 9.83
CA LEU A 71 -4.40 9.00 9.87
C LEU A 71 -5.80 9.25 10.47
N GLY A 72 -6.57 8.20 10.85
CA GLY A 72 -7.92 8.30 11.42
C GLY A 72 -8.95 8.80 10.40
N LEU A 73 -8.85 8.33 9.16
CA LEU A 73 -9.70 8.76 8.04
C LEU A 73 -10.76 7.71 7.65
N GLU A 74 -11.01 6.71 8.49
CA GLU A 74 -11.94 5.60 8.22
C GLU A 74 -13.34 6.06 7.83
N GLU A 75 -13.84 7.16 8.40
CA GLU A 75 -15.16 7.72 8.07
C GLU A 75 -15.22 8.33 6.67
N ARG A 76 -14.07 8.68 6.08
CA ARG A 76 -13.97 9.17 4.70
C ARG A 76 -13.72 8.06 3.70
N MET A 77 -13.43 6.84 4.15
CA MET A 77 -13.13 5.71 3.28
C MET A 77 -14.43 5.04 2.82
N VAL A 78 -14.68 5.10 1.52
CA VAL A 78 -15.85 4.47 0.88
C VAL A 78 -15.52 3.14 0.21
N GLY A 79 -14.24 2.73 0.25
CA GLY A 79 -13.81 1.42 -0.24
C GLY A 79 -12.32 1.19 -0.15
N THR A 80 -11.96 -0.11 -0.10
CA THR A 80 -10.57 -0.59 -0.14
C THR A 80 -10.48 -1.86 -0.99
N ALA A 81 -9.26 -2.21 -1.48
CA ALA A 81 -9.03 -3.40 -2.31
C ALA A 81 -7.58 -3.91 -2.23
N SER A 82 -7.28 -5.03 -2.90
CA SER A 82 -5.94 -5.56 -3.19
C SER A 82 -5.04 -5.77 -1.97
N TRP A 83 -5.46 -6.64 -1.06
CA TRP A 83 -4.66 -6.96 0.12
C TRP A 83 -3.86 -8.26 -0.06
N THR A 84 -2.68 -8.32 0.55
CA THR A 84 -1.85 -9.52 0.68
C THR A 84 -1.99 -10.18 2.04
N ASP A 85 -2.29 -9.39 3.06
CA ASP A 85 -2.34 -9.79 4.46
C ASP A 85 -3.60 -9.22 5.13
N PRO A 86 -4.04 -9.69 6.30
CA PRO A 86 -5.00 -8.97 7.11
C PRO A 86 -4.49 -7.56 7.45
N VAL A 87 -5.41 -6.61 7.61
CA VAL A 87 -5.05 -5.28 8.12
C VAL A 87 -4.35 -5.40 9.47
N LEU A 88 -3.47 -4.47 9.81
CA LEU A 88 -2.85 -4.40 11.14
C LEU A 88 -3.90 -4.56 12.24
N GLU A 89 -3.62 -5.36 13.27
CA GLU A 89 -4.55 -5.62 14.37
C GLU A 89 -4.98 -4.31 15.06
N SER A 90 -4.06 -3.35 15.19
CA SER A 90 -4.35 -2.02 15.73
C SER A 90 -5.33 -1.21 14.89
N LEU A 91 -5.48 -1.52 13.60
CA LEU A 91 -6.37 -0.84 12.66
C LEU A 91 -7.65 -1.62 12.35
N ALA A 92 -7.81 -2.84 12.91
CA ALA A 92 -8.91 -3.74 12.58
C ALA A 92 -10.28 -3.13 12.89
N ASP A 93 -10.42 -2.47 14.03
CA ASP A 93 -11.69 -1.83 14.45
C ASP A 93 -12.04 -0.66 13.50
N ALA A 94 -11.09 0.21 13.18
CA ALA A 94 -11.28 1.32 12.22
C ALA A 94 -11.64 0.80 10.82
N ASN A 95 -10.97 -0.27 10.38
CA ASN A 95 -11.25 -0.89 9.09
C ASN A 95 -12.60 -1.61 9.02
N SER A 96 -13.18 -2.00 10.14
CA SER A 96 -14.39 -2.85 10.18
C SER A 96 -15.60 -2.23 9.45
N ALA A 97 -15.66 -0.89 9.36
CA ALA A 97 -16.71 -0.15 8.66
C ALA A 97 -16.38 0.14 7.19
N VAL A 98 -15.14 -0.09 6.74
CA VAL A 98 -14.71 0.22 5.37
C VAL A 98 -15.03 -0.95 4.43
N PRO A 99 -15.85 -0.75 3.37
CA PRO A 99 -16.18 -1.82 2.43
C PRO A 99 -14.96 -2.31 1.65
N ARG A 100 -14.74 -3.63 1.59
CA ARG A 100 -13.76 -4.21 0.68
C ARG A 100 -14.40 -4.45 -0.68
N LEU A 101 -13.96 -3.73 -1.71
CA LEU A 101 -14.55 -3.73 -3.04
C LEU A 101 -14.16 -4.96 -3.86
N ALA A 102 -12.93 -5.45 -3.68
CA ALA A 102 -12.40 -6.60 -4.39
C ALA A 102 -11.17 -7.19 -3.67
N ASP A 103 -10.86 -8.48 -3.90
CA ASP A 103 -9.63 -9.12 -3.42
C ASP A 103 -8.39 -8.66 -4.21
N ASN A 104 -8.60 -8.31 -5.48
CA ASN A 104 -7.63 -7.62 -6.34
C ASN A 104 -8.18 -6.25 -6.73
N ALA A 105 -7.69 -5.68 -7.85
CA ALA A 105 -8.22 -4.42 -8.36
C ALA A 105 -9.73 -4.54 -8.66
N PRO A 106 -10.58 -3.63 -8.16
CA PRO A 106 -11.99 -3.56 -8.55
C PRO A 106 -12.11 -3.13 -10.02
N THR A 107 -13.26 -3.39 -10.65
CA THR A 107 -13.53 -2.73 -11.94
C THR A 107 -13.82 -1.24 -11.73
N TYR A 108 -13.62 -0.45 -12.78
CA TYR A 108 -13.89 0.99 -12.73
C TYR A 108 -15.34 1.29 -12.35
N GLU A 109 -16.31 0.49 -12.83
CA GLU A 109 -17.73 0.63 -12.52
C GLU A 109 -18.04 0.34 -11.04
N VAL A 110 -17.39 -0.67 -10.46
CA VAL A 110 -17.51 -0.98 -9.01
C VAL A 110 -17.00 0.19 -8.18
N LEU A 111 -15.85 0.76 -8.57
CA LEU A 111 -15.28 1.92 -7.89
C LEU A 111 -16.22 3.14 -8.02
N LEU A 112 -16.69 3.48 -9.22
CA LEU A 112 -17.63 4.60 -9.43
C LEU A 112 -18.95 4.41 -8.66
N GLY A 113 -19.37 3.17 -8.45
CA GLY A 113 -20.56 2.86 -7.64
C GLY A 113 -20.47 3.31 -6.19
N THR A 114 -19.26 3.60 -5.67
CA THR A 114 -19.06 4.18 -4.34
C THR A 114 -19.09 5.69 -4.31
N ASP A 115 -19.25 6.35 -5.49
CA ASP A 115 -19.26 7.81 -5.65
C ASP A 115 -18.04 8.49 -4.97
N PRO A 116 -16.80 8.12 -5.33
CA PRO A 116 -15.60 8.67 -4.71
C PRO A 116 -15.25 10.04 -5.30
N ASP A 117 -14.62 10.88 -4.48
CA ASP A 117 -13.98 12.13 -4.93
C ASP A 117 -12.44 12.02 -4.99
N PHE A 118 -11.88 10.92 -4.43
CA PHE A 118 -10.44 10.69 -4.41
C PHE A 118 -10.10 9.20 -4.45
N VAL A 119 -9.00 8.88 -5.12
CA VAL A 119 -8.45 7.51 -5.20
C VAL A 119 -6.96 7.56 -4.90
N THR A 120 -6.47 6.67 -4.03
CA THR A 120 -5.05 6.52 -3.75
C THR A 120 -4.56 5.11 -3.99
N ALA A 121 -3.31 4.99 -4.41
CA ALA A 121 -2.63 3.71 -4.62
C ALA A 121 -1.14 3.82 -4.32
N SER A 122 -0.58 2.78 -3.72
CA SER A 122 0.87 2.63 -3.54
C SER A 122 1.54 1.99 -4.76
N PHE A 123 0.77 1.41 -5.68
CA PHE A 123 1.30 0.77 -6.88
C PHE A 123 0.61 1.28 -8.14
N GLY A 124 1.38 1.82 -9.08
CA GLY A 124 0.87 2.38 -10.32
C GLY A 124 0.22 1.37 -11.27
N ARG A 125 0.40 0.06 -11.05
CA ARG A 125 -0.36 -0.97 -11.78
C ARG A 125 -1.87 -0.77 -11.71
N HIS A 126 -2.37 -0.14 -10.64
CA HIS A 126 -3.79 0.17 -10.50
C HIS A 126 -4.25 1.27 -11.47
N TYR A 127 -3.32 2.12 -11.90
CA TYR A 127 -3.55 3.19 -12.87
C TYR A 127 -3.14 2.81 -14.31
N ALA A 128 -2.55 1.62 -14.50
CA ALA A 128 -2.19 1.11 -15.83
C ALA A 128 -3.43 0.61 -16.61
N SER A 129 -3.27 0.35 -17.90
CA SER A 129 -4.35 -0.08 -18.80
C SER A 129 -5.06 -1.38 -18.38
N ALA A 130 -4.35 -2.26 -17.67
CA ALA A 130 -4.90 -3.51 -17.11
C ALA A 130 -5.34 -3.36 -15.64
N GLY A 131 -5.22 -2.16 -15.06
CA GLY A 131 -5.62 -1.83 -13.71
C GLY A 131 -7.10 -1.40 -13.62
N VAL A 132 -7.38 -0.47 -12.72
CA VAL A 132 -8.74 0.07 -12.52
C VAL A 132 -9.08 1.12 -13.59
N ALA A 133 -8.29 2.19 -13.67
CA ALA A 133 -8.37 3.23 -14.70
C ALA A 133 -7.12 4.13 -14.62
N SER A 134 -6.78 4.81 -15.72
CA SER A 134 -5.69 5.78 -15.69
C SER A 134 -6.03 7.03 -14.86
N ARG A 135 -5.01 7.76 -14.40
CA ARG A 135 -5.18 9.00 -13.63
C ARG A 135 -5.93 10.06 -14.44
N GLU A 136 -5.70 10.12 -15.75
CA GLU A 136 -6.45 11.00 -16.67
C GLU A 136 -7.93 10.63 -16.70
N ARG A 137 -8.25 9.32 -16.69
CA ARG A 137 -9.62 8.86 -16.68
C ARG A 137 -10.36 9.23 -15.39
N PHE A 138 -9.68 9.19 -14.25
CA PHE A 138 -10.22 9.70 -12.99
C PHE A 138 -10.43 11.22 -13.04
N ALA A 139 -9.48 11.97 -13.58
CA ALA A 139 -9.59 13.43 -13.74
C ALA A 139 -10.78 13.83 -14.66
N GLU A 140 -11.06 13.09 -15.74
CA GLU A 140 -12.23 13.31 -16.60
C GLU A 140 -13.56 13.20 -15.84
N THR A 141 -13.59 12.46 -14.73
CA THR A 141 -14.78 12.31 -13.88
C THR A 141 -14.70 13.11 -12.58
N ALA A 142 -13.78 14.09 -12.53
CA ALA A 142 -13.54 14.96 -11.38
C ALA A 142 -13.15 14.18 -10.08
N ILE A 143 -12.51 13.02 -10.22
CA ILE A 143 -11.96 12.24 -9.12
C ILE A 143 -10.47 12.53 -9.03
N GLY A 144 -10.02 13.05 -7.88
CA GLY A 144 -8.59 13.20 -7.58
C GLY A 144 -7.89 11.85 -7.51
N SER A 145 -6.60 11.80 -7.85
CA SER A 145 -5.82 10.56 -7.77
C SER A 145 -4.43 10.81 -7.20
N TYR A 146 -3.93 9.89 -6.40
CA TYR A 146 -2.61 9.96 -5.80
C TYR A 146 -1.88 8.63 -5.98
N LEU A 147 -0.61 8.69 -6.38
CA LEU A 147 0.29 7.56 -6.44
C LEU A 147 1.41 7.75 -5.41
N SER A 148 1.69 6.71 -4.63
CA SER A 148 2.79 6.76 -3.66
C SER A 148 4.11 7.18 -4.32
N PRO A 149 4.88 8.10 -3.72
CA PRO A 149 6.25 8.38 -4.15
C PRO A 149 7.15 7.14 -4.14
N THR A 150 6.82 6.12 -3.36
CA THR A 150 7.58 4.86 -3.32
C THR A 150 7.52 4.07 -4.64
N ASP A 151 6.49 4.30 -5.46
CA ASP A 151 6.32 3.70 -6.79
C ASP A 151 6.74 4.64 -7.93
N CYS A 152 7.26 5.81 -7.60
CA CYS A 152 7.63 6.83 -8.58
C CYS A 152 9.14 6.93 -8.72
N ASP A 153 9.64 6.82 -9.95
CA ASP A 153 11.04 7.08 -10.28
C ASP A 153 11.11 8.01 -11.49
N ASN A 154 11.81 9.14 -11.36
CA ASN A 154 11.93 10.16 -12.41
C ASN A 154 10.58 10.67 -12.98
N GLY A 155 9.53 10.69 -12.15
CA GLY A 155 8.18 11.13 -12.54
C GLY A 155 7.34 10.07 -13.25
N GLU A 156 7.82 8.83 -13.34
CA GLU A 156 7.10 7.69 -13.91
C GLU A 156 6.84 6.61 -12.86
N SER A 157 5.70 5.94 -12.97
CA SER A 157 5.37 4.81 -12.10
C SER A 157 6.15 3.56 -12.46
N VAL A 158 6.90 3.02 -11.52
CA VAL A 158 7.68 1.78 -11.68
C VAL A 158 6.75 0.59 -11.96
N ASN A 159 5.75 0.37 -11.11
CA ASN A 159 4.80 -0.73 -11.26
C ASN A 159 3.70 -0.46 -12.30
N GLY A 160 3.64 0.74 -12.85
CA GLY A 160 2.76 1.12 -13.97
C GLY A 160 3.32 0.82 -15.35
N GLY A 161 4.54 0.29 -15.44
CA GLY A 161 5.24 -0.04 -16.68
C GLY A 161 6.56 0.70 -16.89
N GLY A 162 6.99 1.50 -15.91
CA GLY A 162 8.31 2.11 -15.86
C GLY A 162 9.38 1.14 -15.34
N THR A 163 10.56 1.66 -15.08
CA THR A 163 11.68 0.91 -14.49
C THR A 163 12.31 1.73 -13.40
N ARG A 164 12.58 1.09 -12.25
CA ARG A 164 13.31 1.74 -11.18
C ARG A 164 14.78 1.90 -11.58
N THR A 165 15.32 3.09 -11.41
CA THR A 165 16.70 3.44 -11.74
C THR A 165 17.48 3.96 -10.54
N THR A 166 16.78 4.30 -9.46
CA THR A 166 17.34 4.78 -8.20
C THR A 166 16.92 3.86 -7.05
N GLU A 167 17.78 3.77 -6.04
CA GLU A 167 17.44 3.04 -4.82
C GLU A 167 16.24 3.69 -4.12
N LEU A 168 15.32 2.87 -3.64
CA LEU A 168 14.22 3.35 -2.80
C LEU A 168 14.79 3.74 -1.43
N GLU A 169 14.45 4.94 -0.99
CA GLU A 169 14.73 5.43 0.35
C GLU A 169 13.44 5.51 1.17
N ILE A 170 13.55 5.33 2.48
CA ILE A 170 12.39 5.36 3.38
C ILE A 170 11.67 6.70 3.37
N ASP A 171 12.38 7.77 3.07
CA ASP A 171 11.85 9.14 2.97
C ASP A 171 10.69 9.25 1.97
N ALA A 172 10.66 8.40 0.93
CA ALA A 172 9.55 8.35 -0.01
C ALA A 172 8.23 7.89 0.64
N LEU A 173 8.30 6.96 1.61
CA LEU A 173 7.14 6.56 2.42
C LEU A 173 6.70 7.69 3.38
N TYR A 174 7.65 8.34 4.02
CA TYR A 174 7.34 9.46 4.91
C TYR A 174 6.74 10.65 4.15
N GLN A 175 7.20 10.87 2.90
CA GLN A 175 6.59 11.84 2.01
C GLN A 175 5.13 11.47 1.68
N GLU A 176 4.82 10.21 1.36
CA GLU A 176 3.45 9.75 1.12
C GLU A 176 2.53 10.08 2.30
N ILE A 177 2.98 9.75 3.53
CA ILE A 177 2.21 10.01 4.74
C ILE A 177 1.94 11.51 4.91
N ARG A 178 2.97 12.36 4.75
CA ARG A 178 2.85 13.81 4.89
C ARG A 178 1.95 14.43 3.82
N GLU A 179 2.11 14.03 2.55
CA GLU A 179 1.29 14.54 1.44
C GLU A 179 -0.17 14.14 1.59
N LEU A 180 -0.46 12.86 1.93
CA LEU A 180 -1.83 12.43 2.22
C LEU A 180 -2.40 13.18 3.42
N ALA A 181 -1.64 13.36 4.49
CA ALA A 181 -2.09 14.10 5.66
C ALA A 181 -2.39 15.57 5.32
N GLU A 182 -1.61 16.22 4.46
CA GLU A 182 -1.85 17.58 3.98
C GLU A 182 -3.11 17.63 3.09
N ILE A 183 -3.26 16.69 2.14
CA ILE A 183 -4.45 16.60 1.26
C ILE A 183 -5.74 16.48 2.08
N PHE A 184 -5.71 15.74 3.19
CA PHE A 184 -6.87 15.51 4.05
C PHE A 184 -7.01 16.51 5.23
N ASP A 185 -6.11 17.49 5.34
CA ASP A 185 -6.05 18.50 6.42
C ASP A 185 -5.92 17.87 7.82
N VAL A 186 -5.00 16.91 7.94
CA VAL A 186 -4.65 16.21 9.18
C VAL A 186 -3.12 16.14 9.37
N SER A 187 -2.41 17.21 9.04
CA SER A 187 -0.94 17.25 8.99
C SER A 187 -0.28 16.89 10.32
N ASP A 188 -0.88 17.26 11.46
CA ASP A 188 -0.33 16.89 12.78
C ASP A 188 -0.34 15.37 13.00
N ARG A 189 -1.35 14.66 12.47
CA ARG A 189 -1.42 13.20 12.56
C ARG A 189 -0.37 12.56 11.64
N GLY A 190 -0.15 13.15 10.47
CA GLY A 190 0.92 12.71 9.55
C GLY A 190 2.29 12.81 10.19
N GLU A 191 2.63 13.95 10.80
CA GLU A 191 3.92 14.12 11.49
C GLU A 191 4.04 13.20 12.71
N ALA A 192 2.99 12.96 13.46
CA ALA A 192 3.01 12.03 14.58
C ALA A 192 3.27 10.59 14.12
N LEU A 193 2.63 10.14 13.03
CA LEU A 193 2.85 8.81 12.46
C LEU A 193 4.28 8.66 11.93
N VAL A 194 4.78 9.66 11.20
CA VAL A 194 6.18 9.64 10.70
C VAL A 194 7.17 9.57 11.87
N SER A 195 7.00 10.42 12.90
CA SER A 195 7.88 10.39 14.07
C SER A 195 7.88 9.04 14.77
N GLU A 196 6.72 8.39 14.92
CA GLU A 196 6.63 7.05 15.49
C GLU A 196 7.39 6.03 14.66
N LEU A 197 7.21 6.04 13.31
CA LEU A 197 7.89 5.12 12.41
C LEU A 197 9.41 5.34 12.40
N GLU A 198 9.87 6.61 12.42
CA GLU A 198 11.28 6.97 12.51
C GLU A 198 11.92 6.46 13.82
N GLU A 199 11.26 6.67 14.96
CA GLU A 199 11.73 6.20 16.27
C GLU A 199 11.82 4.68 16.33
N ARG A 200 10.82 3.96 15.84
CA ARG A 200 10.79 2.50 15.78
C ARG A 200 11.86 1.96 14.84
N ALA A 201 12.01 2.52 13.63
CA ALA A 201 13.03 2.12 12.66
C ALA A 201 14.44 2.32 13.23
N ALA A 202 14.70 3.47 13.88
CA ALA A 202 15.97 3.74 14.53
C ALA A 202 16.27 2.73 15.66
N ALA A 203 15.27 2.43 16.50
CA ALA A 203 15.43 1.44 17.58
C ALA A 203 15.69 0.01 17.06
N ALA A 204 14.98 -0.40 15.99
CA ALA A 204 15.14 -1.71 15.39
C ALA A 204 16.51 -1.89 14.71
N SER A 205 17.04 -0.81 14.12
CA SER A 205 18.34 -0.85 13.41
C SER A 205 19.56 -0.54 14.31
N ASP A 206 19.38 -0.06 15.55
CA ASP A 206 20.50 0.30 16.43
C ASP A 206 21.37 -0.90 16.77
N GLY A 207 22.64 -0.88 16.30
CA GLY A 207 23.60 -1.97 16.46
C GLY A 207 23.24 -3.26 15.73
N LEU A 208 22.27 -3.25 14.81
CA LEU A 208 21.96 -4.37 13.93
C LEU A 208 22.92 -4.35 12.74
N ASP A 209 23.76 -5.37 12.63
CA ASP A 209 24.78 -5.45 11.58
C ASP A 209 25.03 -6.92 11.19
N PHE A 210 24.56 -7.31 10.03
CA PHE A 210 24.79 -8.64 9.47
C PHE A 210 26.17 -8.82 8.82
N ASP A 211 27.06 -7.83 8.95
CA ASP A 211 28.45 -7.90 8.46
C ASP A 211 28.57 -8.31 6.99
N GLY A 212 27.62 -7.85 6.15
CA GLY A 212 27.60 -8.14 4.72
C GLY A 212 27.15 -9.56 4.35
N ARG A 213 26.57 -10.32 5.28
CA ARG A 213 25.97 -11.64 4.98
C ARG A 213 25.02 -11.54 3.80
N THR A 214 25.05 -12.56 2.95
CA THR A 214 24.21 -12.59 1.76
C THR A 214 22.78 -12.99 2.09
N VAL A 215 21.81 -12.34 1.45
CA VAL A 215 20.38 -12.58 1.66
C VAL A 215 19.62 -12.70 0.35
N MET A 216 18.61 -13.55 0.35
CA MET A 216 17.57 -13.56 -0.68
C MET A 216 16.19 -13.35 -0.04
N PHE A 217 15.40 -12.44 -0.60
CA PHE A 217 14.00 -12.25 -0.24
C PHE A 217 13.10 -12.96 -1.24
N TRP A 218 12.32 -13.91 -0.78
CA TRP A 218 11.39 -14.66 -1.63
C TRP A 218 9.94 -14.32 -1.29
N PHE A 219 9.28 -13.61 -2.22
CA PHE A 219 7.91 -13.15 -2.03
C PHE A 219 6.87 -14.26 -2.25
N ALA A 220 6.83 -14.88 -3.42
CA ALA A 220 5.78 -15.84 -3.80
C ALA A 220 6.25 -16.80 -4.90
N ASP A 221 5.42 -17.80 -5.20
CA ASP A 221 5.51 -18.80 -6.25
C ASP A 221 6.68 -19.80 -6.06
N THR A 222 6.34 -21.09 -5.97
CA THR A 222 7.34 -22.16 -5.85
C THR A 222 7.90 -22.59 -7.20
N LYS A 223 7.15 -22.36 -8.29
CA LYS A 223 7.58 -22.80 -9.63
C LYS A 223 8.58 -21.84 -10.26
N THR A 224 8.30 -20.55 -10.14
CA THR A 224 9.15 -19.49 -10.65
C THR A 224 9.18 -18.38 -9.60
N PRO A 225 10.10 -18.47 -8.61
CA PRO A 225 10.05 -17.59 -7.45
C PRO A 225 10.19 -16.12 -7.83
N TYR A 226 9.29 -15.31 -7.29
CA TYR A 226 9.41 -13.86 -7.28
C TYR A 226 10.33 -13.47 -6.14
N ILE A 227 11.50 -12.98 -6.48
CA ILE A 227 12.53 -12.58 -5.51
C ILE A 227 12.72 -11.07 -5.54
N ALA A 228 13.36 -10.50 -4.51
CA ALA A 228 13.66 -9.07 -4.51
C ALA A 228 14.86 -8.74 -5.40
N GLY A 229 14.70 -7.72 -6.25
CA GLY A 229 15.81 -7.05 -6.92
C GLY A 229 16.55 -6.06 -6.01
N GLY A 230 17.46 -5.26 -6.59
CA GLY A 230 18.41 -4.43 -5.85
C GLY A 230 17.92 -3.05 -5.42
N LEU A 231 16.81 -2.56 -5.95
CA LEU A 231 16.45 -1.14 -5.81
C LEU A 231 15.17 -0.88 -5.00
N GLY A 232 14.32 -1.90 -4.79
CA GLY A 232 13.02 -1.76 -4.12
C GLY A 232 13.08 -1.85 -2.59
N SER A 233 11.91 -2.03 -1.96
CA SER A 233 11.74 -2.01 -0.50
C SER A 233 12.48 -3.15 0.22
N ALA A 234 12.46 -4.36 -0.32
CA ALA A 234 13.20 -5.47 0.27
C ALA A 234 14.74 -5.24 0.22
N ALA A 235 15.23 -4.59 -0.85
CA ALA A 235 16.63 -4.17 -0.91
C ALA A 235 16.95 -3.06 0.10
N LEU A 236 16.00 -2.17 0.39
CA LEU A 236 16.15 -1.19 1.47
C LEU A 236 16.28 -1.89 2.84
N LEU A 237 15.47 -2.96 3.12
CA LEU A 237 15.66 -3.77 4.33
C LEU A 237 17.08 -4.35 4.41
N ALA A 238 17.58 -4.92 3.30
CA ALA A 238 18.95 -5.45 3.24
C ALA A 238 19.99 -4.37 3.55
N ARG A 239 19.90 -3.20 2.91
CA ARG A 239 20.84 -2.09 3.17
C ARG A 239 20.79 -1.59 4.61
N THR A 240 19.57 -1.43 5.15
CA THR A 240 19.37 -0.94 6.53
C THR A 240 19.99 -1.88 7.56
N THR A 241 20.09 -3.18 7.27
CA THR A 241 20.60 -4.22 8.17
C THR A 241 22.03 -4.68 7.83
N ASN A 242 22.68 -4.01 6.88
CA ASN A 242 24.00 -4.39 6.34
C ASN A 242 24.07 -5.83 5.81
N MET A 243 22.98 -6.31 5.19
CA MET A 243 22.96 -7.54 4.39
C MET A 243 23.26 -7.22 2.91
N THR A 244 23.79 -8.19 2.19
CA THR A 244 24.01 -8.11 0.74
C THR A 244 22.96 -8.93 0.00
N ASN A 245 22.02 -8.28 -0.72
CA ASN A 245 21.07 -8.99 -1.55
C ASN A 245 21.79 -9.66 -2.73
N VAL A 246 21.66 -11.00 -2.87
CA VAL A 246 22.32 -11.77 -3.95
C VAL A 246 21.80 -11.42 -5.36
N PHE A 247 20.68 -10.70 -5.47
CA PHE A 247 20.10 -10.21 -6.72
C PHE A 247 20.13 -8.68 -6.85
N ALA A 248 21.09 -8.01 -6.17
CA ALA A 248 21.22 -6.56 -6.17
C ALA A 248 21.40 -5.93 -7.57
N ASP A 249 21.94 -6.67 -8.55
CA ASP A 249 22.16 -6.20 -9.90
C ASP A 249 20.88 -6.11 -10.76
N THR A 250 19.73 -6.53 -10.21
CA THR A 250 18.44 -6.54 -10.93
C THR A 250 17.61 -5.31 -10.54
N ALA A 251 17.21 -4.53 -11.55
CA ALA A 251 16.45 -3.28 -11.33
C ALA A 251 14.96 -3.51 -11.06
N ASP A 252 14.37 -4.63 -11.51
CA ASP A 252 12.98 -4.95 -11.21
C ASP A 252 12.81 -5.15 -9.70
N ASP A 253 11.72 -4.63 -9.12
CA ASP A 253 11.47 -4.77 -7.69
C ASP A 253 11.26 -6.25 -7.28
N TRP A 254 10.57 -7.03 -8.14
CA TRP A 254 10.26 -8.45 -7.91
C TRP A 254 10.43 -9.28 -9.18
N PRO A 255 11.67 -9.50 -9.68
CA PRO A 255 11.91 -10.35 -10.84
C PRO A 255 11.56 -11.82 -10.56
N ALA A 256 11.10 -12.51 -11.58
CA ALA A 256 10.92 -13.96 -11.57
C ALA A 256 12.21 -14.65 -12.02
N VAL A 257 12.75 -15.58 -11.23
CA VAL A 257 14.01 -16.27 -11.51
C VAL A 257 13.85 -17.79 -11.49
N GLY A 258 14.86 -18.52 -12.02
CA GLY A 258 14.92 -19.98 -11.88
C GLY A 258 15.58 -20.40 -10.56
N TRP A 259 15.20 -21.56 -10.02
CA TRP A 259 15.81 -22.11 -8.80
C TRP A 259 17.29 -22.45 -8.97
N GLU A 260 17.73 -22.80 -10.17
CA GLU A 260 19.15 -23.01 -10.48
C GLU A 260 19.96 -21.72 -10.20
N THR A 261 19.42 -20.56 -10.54
CA THR A 261 20.07 -19.26 -10.25
C THR A 261 20.12 -18.97 -8.75
N VAL A 262 19.09 -19.37 -8.02
CA VAL A 262 19.04 -19.24 -6.54
C VAL A 262 20.11 -20.13 -5.90
N VAL A 263 20.23 -21.38 -6.36
CA VAL A 263 21.25 -22.34 -5.88
C VAL A 263 22.66 -21.82 -6.18
N ASP A 264 22.90 -21.28 -7.38
CA ASP A 264 24.20 -20.71 -7.76
C ASP A 264 24.57 -19.47 -6.92
N ALA A 265 23.57 -18.73 -6.45
CA ALA A 265 23.78 -17.54 -5.60
C ALA A 265 24.09 -17.88 -4.15
N ASP A 266 23.70 -19.05 -3.66
CA ASP A 266 23.99 -19.64 -2.35
C ASP A 266 23.91 -18.62 -1.18
N PRO A 267 22.72 -18.06 -0.88
CA PRO A 267 22.57 -17.03 0.16
C PRO A 267 22.77 -17.60 1.57
N ASP A 268 23.35 -16.78 2.48
CA ASP A 268 23.54 -17.11 3.90
C ASP A 268 22.22 -17.13 4.69
N VAL A 269 21.25 -16.29 4.27
CA VAL A 269 19.95 -16.11 4.94
C VAL A 269 18.84 -16.03 3.89
N LEU A 270 17.68 -16.64 4.19
CA LEU A 270 16.47 -16.53 3.40
C LEU A 270 15.41 -15.72 4.15
N VAL A 271 14.95 -14.63 3.57
CA VAL A 271 13.74 -13.94 4.03
C VAL A 271 12.55 -14.47 3.24
N LEU A 272 11.63 -15.13 3.94
CA LEU A 272 10.48 -15.83 3.35
C LEU A 272 9.18 -15.06 3.57
N GLY A 273 8.50 -14.70 2.51
CA GLY A 273 7.20 -14.07 2.56
C GLY A 273 6.12 -15.02 3.07
N ASP A 274 5.45 -14.68 4.17
CA ASP A 274 4.24 -15.35 4.66
C ASP A 274 3.02 -14.54 4.22
N LEU A 275 2.54 -14.79 3.00
CA LEU A 275 1.41 -14.06 2.43
C LEU A 275 0.10 -14.72 2.87
N GLN A 276 -0.79 -13.96 3.49
CA GLN A 276 -2.07 -14.46 3.98
C GLN A 276 -3.16 -14.51 2.88
N ARG A 277 -2.76 -14.97 1.68
CA ARG A 277 -3.63 -15.17 0.50
C ARG A 277 -3.34 -16.54 -0.12
N ASP A 278 -4.18 -16.98 -1.06
CA ASP A 278 -4.03 -18.24 -1.81
C ASP A 278 -4.04 -17.94 -3.33
N ARG A 279 -3.03 -17.23 -3.80
CA ARG A 279 -2.93 -16.85 -5.22
C ARG A 279 -1.95 -17.73 -5.99
N PHE A 280 -0.82 -18.07 -5.34
CA PHE A 280 0.24 -18.92 -5.90
C PHE A 280 0.60 -20.02 -4.92
N PRO A 281 1.02 -21.22 -5.40
CA PRO A 281 1.69 -22.18 -4.55
C PRO A 281 2.91 -21.52 -3.89
N GLY A 282 3.06 -21.69 -2.58
CA GLY A 282 4.10 -21.02 -1.82
C GLY A 282 3.78 -19.53 -1.48
N ASP A 283 2.51 -19.14 -1.44
CA ASP A 283 2.12 -17.89 -0.78
C ASP A 283 2.32 -18.02 0.74
N ARG A 284 2.05 -19.18 1.34
CA ARG A 284 2.21 -19.46 2.77
C ARG A 284 3.64 -19.84 3.15
N LEU A 285 4.04 -19.48 4.37
CA LEU A 285 5.37 -19.77 4.90
C LEU A 285 5.65 -21.28 4.97
N ASP A 286 4.72 -22.05 5.50
CA ASP A 286 4.86 -23.52 5.62
C ASP A 286 5.01 -24.22 4.27
N GLU A 287 4.32 -23.75 3.23
CA GLU A 287 4.47 -24.25 1.86
C GLU A 287 5.86 -23.95 1.30
N LYS A 288 6.41 -22.76 1.58
CA LYS A 288 7.79 -22.37 1.19
C LYS A 288 8.83 -23.26 1.87
N ILE A 289 8.70 -23.43 3.18
CA ILE A 289 9.62 -24.27 3.96
C ILE A 289 9.54 -25.72 3.46
N GLN A 290 8.35 -26.25 3.30
CA GLN A 290 8.16 -27.60 2.77
C GLN A 290 8.79 -27.77 1.38
N PHE A 291 8.64 -26.78 0.50
CA PHE A 291 9.27 -26.79 -0.82
C PHE A 291 10.79 -26.81 -0.69
N LEU A 292 11.39 -25.86 0.05
CA LEU A 292 12.84 -25.76 0.21
C LEU A 292 13.47 -27.06 0.74
N GLU A 293 12.84 -27.69 1.73
CA GLU A 293 13.35 -28.90 2.39
C GLU A 293 13.13 -30.19 1.60
N SER A 294 12.19 -30.20 0.62
CA SER A 294 11.87 -31.39 -0.15
C SER A 294 12.36 -31.37 -1.61
N ASP A 295 12.59 -30.17 -2.18
CA ASP A 295 13.00 -30.06 -3.57
C ASP A 295 14.46 -30.49 -3.78
N PRO A 296 14.78 -31.32 -4.79
CA PRO A 296 16.13 -31.83 -5.04
C PRO A 296 17.20 -30.74 -5.26
N LEU A 297 16.84 -29.55 -5.75
CA LEU A 297 17.77 -28.47 -6.02
C LEU A 297 18.11 -27.68 -4.75
N THR A 298 17.12 -27.46 -3.85
CA THR A 298 17.28 -26.54 -2.73
C THR A 298 17.60 -27.19 -1.40
N LYS A 299 17.16 -28.43 -1.14
CA LYS A 299 17.28 -29.13 0.16
C LYS A 299 18.70 -29.29 0.68
N ASP A 300 19.70 -29.28 -0.20
CA ASP A 300 21.10 -29.48 0.15
C ASP A 300 21.85 -28.13 0.33
N LEU A 301 21.21 -26.98 0.09
CA LEU A 301 21.76 -25.67 0.43
C LEU A 301 22.02 -25.57 1.94
N GLU A 302 23.11 -24.92 2.32
CA GLU A 302 23.47 -24.76 3.73
C GLU A 302 22.40 -23.99 4.50
N VAL A 303 21.91 -22.88 3.94
CA VAL A 303 20.84 -22.05 4.51
C VAL A 303 19.55 -22.84 4.77
N VAL A 304 19.25 -23.85 3.93
CA VAL A 304 18.07 -24.72 4.10
C VAL A 304 18.31 -25.76 5.18
N ARG A 305 19.48 -26.41 5.20
CA ARG A 305 19.81 -27.41 6.22
C ARG A 305 19.90 -26.83 7.63
N GLU A 306 20.32 -25.58 7.74
CA GLU A 306 20.47 -24.85 9.00
C GLU A 306 19.24 -23.99 9.33
N GLN A 307 18.22 -23.99 8.43
CA GLN A 307 16.94 -23.29 8.62
C GLN A 307 17.13 -21.80 8.96
N ARG A 308 18.08 -21.13 8.31
CA ARG A 308 18.35 -19.70 8.51
C ARG A 308 17.28 -18.88 7.78
N TYR A 309 16.04 -18.95 8.30
CA TYR A 309 14.86 -18.32 7.74
C TYR A 309 14.36 -17.17 8.59
N ILE A 310 14.09 -16.03 7.95
CA ILE A 310 13.38 -14.91 8.55
C ILE A 310 12.00 -14.83 7.88
N ALA A 311 10.93 -14.93 8.66
CA ALA A 311 9.57 -14.86 8.15
C ALA A 311 9.07 -13.41 8.20
N LEU A 312 8.67 -12.86 7.04
CA LEU A 312 8.05 -11.56 6.93
C LEU A 312 6.69 -11.66 6.21
N HIS A 313 5.72 -10.85 6.60
CA HIS A 313 4.50 -10.68 5.81
C HIS A 313 4.77 -9.93 4.50
N GLY A 314 3.89 -10.08 3.51
CA GLY A 314 4.05 -9.42 2.22
C GLY A 314 4.11 -7.90 2.33
N ALA A 315 3.30 -7.31 3.20
CA ALA A 315 3.30 -5.87 3.43
C ALA A 315 4.58 -5.36 4.11
N GLU A 316 5.30 -6.20 4.87
CA GLU A 316 6.57 -5.85 5.52
C GLU A 316 7.74 -5.78 4.53
N MET A 317 7.64 -6.50 3.42
CA MET A 317 8.62 -6.47 2.32
C MET A 317 8.27 -5.44 1.22
N ASN A 318 7.07 -4.90 1.23
CA ASN A 318 6.63 -3.85 0.34
C ASN A 318 6.89 -2.45 0.94
N PRO A 319 6.93 -1.38 0.14
CA PRO A 319 7.09 -0.03 0.66
C PRO A 319 5.80 0.40 1.39
N SER A 320 5.70 0.09 2.66
CA SER A 320 4.52 0.29 3.50
C SER A 320 4.91 0.71 4.91
N ILE A 321 3.94 1.17 5.72
CA ILE A 321 4.16 1.47 7.14
C ILE A 321 4.66 0.24 7.92
N ARG A 322 4.39 -0.97 7.41
CA ARG A 322 4.88 -2.23 8.00
C ARG A 322 6.35 -2.53 7.70
N PHE A 323 7.02 -1.71 6.90
CA PHE A 323 8.47 -1.82 6.72
C PHE A 323 9.21 -1.85 8.07
N VAL A 324 8.73 -1.05 9.02
CA VAL A 324 9.30 -0.99 10.37
C VAL A 324 9.03 -2.30 11.14
N ASP A 325 7.83 -2.88 11.01
CA ASP A 325 7.53 -4.20 11.58
C ASP A 325 8.49 -5.28 11.02
N GLY A 326 8.80 -5.19 9.72
CA GLY A 326 9.80 -6.05 9.07
C GLY A 326 11.20 -5.89 9.69
N LEU A 327 11.65 -4.66 9.94
CA LEU A 327 12.92 -4.40 10.62
C LEU A 327 12.94 -4.96 12.05
N GLU A 328 11.86 -4.79 12.80
CA GLU A 328 11.72 -5.32 14.17
C GLU A 328 11.79 -6.86 14.19
N LYS A 329 11.18 -7.54 13.21
CA LYS A 329 11.27 -9.00 13.06
C LYS A 329 12.68 -9.47 12.67
N ILE A 330 13.34 -8.77 11.76
CA ILE A 330 14.75 -9.05 11.41
C ILE A 330 15.63 -8.87 12.64
N ARG A 331 15.42 -7.80 13.42
CA ARG A 331 16.12 -7.56 14.68
C ARG A 331 15.91 -8.69 15.69
N ALA A 332 14.65 -9.11 15.90
CA ALA A 332 14.34 -10.19 16.83
C ALA A 332 15.03 -11.51 16.43
N TRP A 333 15.03 -11.81 15.12
CA TRP A 333 15.73 -12.98 14.60
C TRP A 333 17.26 -12.88 14.82
N TRP A 334 17.83 -11.69 14.58
CA TRP A 334 19.26 -11.45 14.81
C TRP A 334 19.67 -11.64 16.29
N ASP A 335 18.87 -11.12 17.22
CA ASP A 335 19.13 -11.24 18.66
C ASP A 335 19.11 -12.71 19.13
N GLU A 336 18.42 -13.60 18.40
CA GLU A 336 18.34 -15.04 18.70
C GLU A 336 19.41 -15.87 17.98
N HIS A 337 19.79 -15.51 16.74
CA HIS A 337 20.59 -16.36 15.84
C HIS A 337 21.89 -15.70 15.36
N GLY A 338 22.11 -14.41 15.59
CA GLY A 338 23.24 -13.68 15.03
C GLY A 338 24.61 -14.24 15.44
N ASP A 339 24.72 -14.80 16.63
CA ASP A 339 25.95 -15.44 17.09
C ASP A 339 26.30 -16.78 16.39
N GLU A 340 25.32 -17.34 15.61
CA GLU A 340 25.48 -18.62 14.92
C GLU A 340 25.80 -18.44 13.41
N LEU A 341 25.80 -17.19 12.91
CA LEU A 341 26.15 -16.81 11.55
C LEU A 341 27.68 -16.54 11.45
#